data_27e8b439b1002c83fc3fb60ea14f4919
#
_entry.id   27e8b439b1002c83fc3fb60ea14f4919
#
_cell.length_a   1.000
_cell.length_b   1.000
_cell.length_c   1.000
_cell.angle_alpha   90.00
_cell.angle_beta   90.00
_cell.angle_gamma   90.00
#
_symmetry.space_group_name_H-M   'P 1'
#
loop_
_entity.id
_entity.type
_entity.pdbx_description
1 polymer ?
#
loop_
_entity_poly.entity_id
_entity_poly.type
_entity_poly.pdbx_seq_one_letter_code
_entity_poly.pdbx_strand_id
1 'polypeptide(L)'
;MSGNEKREPLIQVQNLGKSFGNIEVLKDITVDIYKGDVVFVVGPSGSGKSTFLRCLNRLEEPTKGHIYFEGTDITDPKTDIDKHRQKMGMVFQQFNLFPHMTVLENLVLAPMKVRGIDRKTAEATAMELLGKVGLSDKADSYPDQLSGGQQQRVAIARALVCDPEIILLDEPLGALDLKLRKS
;
A
#
# COMPACT_ATOMS: atom_id res chain seq x y z
N MET A 1 -7.64 -4.45 -38.87
CA MET A 1 -8.72 -4.31 -37.87
C MET A 1 -8.15 -4.79 -36.56
N SER A 2 -7.52 -3.89 -35.80
CA SER A 2 -6.96 -4.22 -34.51
C SER A 2 -8.09 -4.26 -33.46
N GLY A 3 -8.37 -5.46 -32.98
CA GLY A 3 -9.33 -5.65 -31.88
C GLY A 3 -8.90 -4.83 -30.67
N ASN A 4 -9.73 -3.91 -30.28
CA ASN A 4 -9.62 -3.16 -29.02
C ASN A 4 -10.02 -4.15 -27.92
N GLU A 5 -9.07 -4.99 -27.45
CA GLU A 5 -9.29 -5.75 -26.23
C GLU A 5 -9.55 -4.72 -25.14
N LYS A 6 -10.78 -4.66 -24.63
CA LYS A 6 -11.14 -3.84 -23.48
C LYS A 6 -10.30 -4.35 -22.31
N ARG A 7 -9.26 -3.60 -21.98
CA ARG A 7 -8.40 -3.87 -20.83
C ARG A 7 -9.29 -3.76 -19.58
N GLU A 8 -9.43 -4.84 -18.82
CA GLU A 8 -10.19 -4.79 -17.57
C GLU A 8 -9.38 -4.01 -16.51
N PRO A 9 -10.02 -3.07 -15.78
CA PRO A 9 -9.34 -2.33 -14.75
C PRO A 9 -8.98 -3.24 -13.57
N LEU A 10 -7.78 -3.03 -13.00
CA LEU A 10 -7.36 -3.68 -11.75
C LEU A 10 -8.19 -3.14 -10.57
N ILE A 11 -8.37 -1.82 -10.52
CA ILE A 11 -9.28 -1.15 -9.59
C ILE A 11 -10.25 -0.29 -10.39
N GLN A 12 -11.54 -0.40 -10.09
CA GLN A 12 -12.57 0.49 -10.60
C GLN A 12 -13.27 1.15 -9.41
N VAL A 13 -13.28 2.45 -9.38
CA VAL A 13 -13.94 3.28 -8.37
C VAL A 13 -15.16 3.94 -9.01
N GLN A 14 -16.32 3.80 -8.39
CA GLN A 14 -17.59 4.33 -8.91
C GLN A 14 -18.29 5.20 -7.87
N ASN A 15 -18.42 6.49 -8.16
CA ASN A 15 -19.15 7.48 -7.36
C ASN A 15 -18.77 7.47 -5.87
N LEU A 16 -17.46 7.26 -5.60
CA LEU A 16 -16.94 7.11 -4.25
C LEU A 16 -17.09 8.40 -3.46
N GLY A 17 -17.69 8.30 -2.29
CA GLY A 17 -17.79 9.39 -1.34
C GLY A 17 -17.44 8.95 0.07
N LYS A 18 -16.80 9.85 0.83
CA LYS A 18 -16.50 9.65 2.24
C LYS A 18 -16.77 10.90 3.03
N SER A 19 -17.55 10.74 4.09
CA SER A 19 -17.83 11.79 5.07
C SER A 19 -17.40 11.34 6.48
N PHE A 20 -16.93 12.29 7.27
CA PHE A 20 -16.68 12.15 8.70
C PHE A 20 -17.64 13.10 9.42
N GLY A 21 -18.70 12.55 10.02
CA GLY A 21 -19.79 13.35 10.54
C GLY A 21 -20.43 14.23 9.42
N ASN A 22 -20.39 15.54 9.60
CA ASN A 22 -20.94 16.49 8.62
C ASN A 22 -19.93 16.98 7.57
N ILE A 23 -18.68 16.50 7.64
CA ILE A 23 -17.62 16.93 6.72
C ILE A 23 -17.49 15.90 5.61
N GLU A 24 -17.85 16.28 4.37
CA GLU A 24 -17.64 15.47 3.18
C GLU A 24 -16.22 15.68 2.66
N VAL A 25 -15.38 14.63 2.75
CA VAL A 25 -13.95 14.66 2.38
C VAL A 25 -13.73 14.16 0.96
N LEU A 26 -14.42 13.10 0.56
CA LEU A 26 -14.40 12.60 -0.82
C LEU A 26 -15.78 12.80 -1.44
N LYS A 27 -15.80 13.34 -2.67
CA LYS A 27 -17.02 13.72 -3.39
C LYS A 27 -17.02 13.08 -4.77
N ASP A 28 -17.87 12.09 -4.97
CA ASP A 28 -18.22 11.51 -6.27
C ASP A 28 -17.00 11.17 -7.16
N ILE A 29 -16.02 10.46 -6.57
CA ILE A 29 -14.81 10.06 -7.29
C ILE A 29 -15.11 8.83 -8.14
N THR A 30 -14.85 8.94 -9.43
CA THR A 30 -14.94 7.83 -10.39
C THR A 30 -13.64 7.75 -11.17
N VAL A 31 -12.96 6.59 -11.12
CA VAL A 31 -11.68 6.36 -11.79
C VAL A 31 -11.44 4.87 -12.01
N ASP A 32 -10.84 4.53 -13.14
CA ASP A 32 -10.33 3.20 -13.46
C ASP A 32 -8.81 3.21 -13.40
N ILE A 33 -8.22 2.22 -12.74
CA ILE A 33 -6.77 2.01 -12.60
C ILE A 33 -6.45 0.64 -13.18
N TYR A 34 -5.52 0.59 -14.12
CA TYR A 34 -5.16 -0.63 -14.84
C TYR A 34 -3.84 -1.20 -14.33
N LYS A 35 -3.63 -2.49 -14.54
CA LYS A 35 -2.36 -3.15 -14.20
C LYS A 35 -1.20 -2.48 -14.95
N GLY A 36 -0.19 -2.07 -14.20
CA GLY A 36 0.99 -1.37 -14.71
C GLY A 36 0.88 0.14 -14.73
N ASP A 37 -0.27 0.71 -14.37
CA ASP A 37 -0.42 2.16 -14.26
C ASP A 37 0.37 2.69 -13.05
N VAL A 38 0.90 3.90 -13.21
CA VAL A 38 1.46 4.72 -12.11
C VAL A 38 0.56 5.94 -11.95
N VAL A 39 -0.21 5.96 -10.87
CA VAL A 39 -1.23 6.99 -10.62
C VAL A 39 -0.78 7.90 -9.48
N PHE A 40 -0.79 9.21 -9.71
CA PHE A 40 -0.48 10.21 -8.71
C PHE A 40 -1.77 10.92 -8.25
N VAL A 41 -2.03 10.87 -6.93
CA VAL A 41 -3.11 11.63 -6.31
C VAL A 41 -2.52 12.93 -5.77
N VAL A 42 -2.85 14.05 -6.41
CA VAL A 42 -2.31 15.39 -6.08
C VAL A 42 -3.37 16.27 -5.47
N GLY A 43 -2.96 17.18 -4.59
CA GLY A 43 -3.84 18.12 -3.92
C GLY A 43 -3.19 18.69 -2.65
N PRO A 44 -3.74 19.77 -2.08
CA PRO A 44 -3.23 20.40 -0.85
C PRO A 44 -3.31 19.44 0.35
N SER A 45 -2.64 19.78 1.44
CA SER A 45 -2.78 19.04 2.71
C SER A 45 -4.25 19.07 3.16
N GLY A 46 -4.74 17.93 3.68
CA GLY A 46 -6.15 17.80 4.10
C GLY A 46 -7.17 17.61 2.97
N SER A 47 -6.76 17.52 1.69
CA SER A 47 -7.70 17.33 0.57
C SER A 47 -8.27 15.91 0.42
N GLY A 48 -8.00 15.01 1.36
CA GLY A 48 -8.55 13.65 1.33
C GLY A 48 -7.71 12.60 0.61
N LYS A 49 -6.47 12.90 0.18
CA LYS A 49 -5.59 11.94 -0.53
C LYS A 49 -5.38 10.64 0.25
N SER A 50 -4.97 10.75 1.51
CA SER A 50 -4.79 9.58 2.39
C SER A 50 -6.10 8.84 2.63
N THR A 51 -7.21 9.58 2.76
CA THR A 51 -8.55 8.98 2.90
C THR A 51 -8.93 8.18 1.67
N PHE A 52 -8.67 8.70 0.46
CA PHE A 52 -8.91 7.98 -0.79
C PHE A 52 -8.11 6.68 -0.85
N LEU A 53 -6.78 6.75 -0.60
CA LEU A 53 -5.93 5.55 -0.58
C LEU A 53 -6.40 4.51 0.43
N ARG A 54 -6.84 4.94 1.63
CA ARG A 54 -7.36 4.05 2.67
C ARG A 54 -8.74 3.48 2.33
N CYS A 55 -9.54 4.17 1.51
CA CYS A 55 -10.76 3.59 0.98
C CYS A 55 -10.47 2.46 -0.02
N LEU A 56 -9.43 2.57 -0.85
CA LEU A 56 -9.09 1.56 -1.85
C LEU A 56 -8.79 0.17 -1.24
N ASN A 57 -8.33 0.10 0.00
CA ASN A 57 -8.12 -1.16 0.73
C ASN A 57 -9.06 -1.37 1.92
N ARG A 58 -10.12 -0.53 2.02
CA ARG A 58 -11.11 -0.52 3.10
C ARG A 58 -10.52 -0.41 4.51
N LEU A 59 -9.38 0.26 4.68
CA LEU A 59 -8.97 0.75 6.00
C LEU A 59 -9.85 1.91 6.46
N GLU A 60 -10.44 2.64 5.49
CA GLU A 60 -11.54 3.57 5.68
C GLU A 60 -12.75 3.08 4.89
N GLU A 61 -13.89 2.91 5.56
CA GLU A 61 -15.13 2.52 4.89
C GLU A 61 -15.70 3.71 4.12
N PRO A 62 -15.98 3.57 2.81
CA PRO A 62 -16.70 4.59 2.06
C PRO A 62 -18.06 4.87 2.66
N THR A 63 -18.56 6.10 2.54
CA THR A 63 -19.92 6.45 2.93
C THR A 63 -20.91 6.16 1.80
N LYS A 64 -20.45 6.22 0.54
CA LYS A 64 -21.23 5.92 -0.67
C LYS A 64 -20.30 5.52 -1.81
N GLY A 65 -20.87 4.92 -2.85
CA GLY A 65 -20.16 4.44 -4.03
C GLY A 65 -19.58 3.04 -3.85
N HIS A 66 -18.90 2.56 -4.87
CA HIS A 66 -18.37 1.21 -4.94
C HIS A 66 -16.91 1.21 -5.35
N ILE A 67 -16.18 0.21 -4.87
CA ILE A 67 -14.80 -0.07 -5.29
C ILE A 67 -14.74 -1.53 -5.71
N TYR A 68 -14.36 -1.75 -6.95
CA TYR A 68 -14.13 -3.09 -7.49
C TYR A 68 -12.63 -3.33 -7.60
N PHE A 69 -12.16 -4.45 -7.10
CA PHE A 69 -10.79 -4.92 -7.25
C PHE A 69 -10.82 -6.26 -8.00
N GLU A 70 -10.15 -6.34 -9.14
CA GLU A 70 -10.22 -7.51 -10.03
C GLU A 70 -11.68 -7.94 -10.30
N GLY A 71 -12.57 -6.97 -10.56
CA GLY A 71 -13.99 -7.19 -10.85
C GLY A 71 -14.86 -7.54 -9.62
N THR A 72 -14.29 -7.71 -8.45
CA THR A 72 -15.04 -8.01 -7.20
C THR A 72 -15.32 -6.72 -6.45
N ASP A 73 -16.60 -6.46 -6.11
CA ASP A 73 -16.98 -5.34 -5.25
C ASP A 73 -16.46 -5.56 -3.83
N ILE A 74 -15.39 -4.85 -3.48
CA ILE A 74 -14.78 -4.94 -2.15
C ILE A 74 -15.53 -4.09 -1.11
N THR A 75 -16.49 -3.28 -1.51
CA THR A 75 -17.35 -2.51 -0.59
C THR A 75 -18.59 -3.30 -0.14
N ASP A 76 -18.91 -4.41 -0.80
CA ASP A 76 -19.98 -5.30 -0.33
C ASP A 76 -19.59 -5.91 1.04
N PRO A 77 -20.44 -5.78 2.08
CA PRO A 77 -20.21 -6.36 3.40
C PRO A 77 -20.01 -7.89 3.40
N LYS A 78 -20.46 -8.58 2.35
CA LYS A 78 -20.27 -10.03 2.19
C LYS A 78 -18.91 -10.41 1.63
N THR A 79 -18.18 -9.46 1.07
CA THR A 79 -16.85 -9.71 0.49
C THR A 79 -15.83 -9.89 1.60
N ASP A 80 -15.07 -10.99 1.52
CA ASP A 80 -13.92 -11.23 2.39
C ASP A 80 -12.77 -10.30 1.98
N ILE A 81 -12.71 -9.13 2.60
CA ILE A 81 -11.73 -8.09 2.27
C ILE A 81 -10.29 -8.54 2.52
N ASP A 82 -10.06 -9.45 3.46
CA ASP A 82 -8.70 -9.86 3.82
C ASP A 82 -8.03 -10.66 2.69
N LYS A 83 -8.82 -11.40 1.89
CA LYS A 83 -8.32 -12.04 0.66
C LYS A 83 -7.82 -11.03 -0.37
N HIS A 84 -8.50 -9.88 -0.50
CA HIS A 84 -8.12 -8.83 -1.43
C HIS A 84 -6.93 -8.02 -0.90
N ARG A 85 -6.89 -7.71 0.41
CA ARG A 85 -5.75 -7.03 1.05
C ARG A 85 -4.44 -7.78 0.91
N GLN A 86 -4.46 -9.12 0.81
CA GLN A 86 -3.26 -9.93 0.55
C GLN A 86 -2.58 -9.60 -0.79
N LYS A 87 -3.34 -9.04 -1.73
CA LYS A 87 -2.85 -8.60 -3.05
C LYS A 87 -2.55 -7.11 -3.12
N MET A 88 -2.70 -6.38 -2.01
CA MET A 88 -2.49 -4.94 -1.92
C MET A 88 -1.37 -4.63 -0.94
N GLY A 89 -0.27 -4.05 -1.40
CA GLY A 89 0.75 -3.49 -0.54
C GLY A 89 0.37 -2.07 -0.11
N MET A 90 0.66 -1.69 1.14
CA MET A 90 0.50 -0.31 1.59
C MET A 90 1.70 0.18 2.38
N VAL A 91 2.17 1.37 2.02
CA VAL A 91 3.19 2.12 2.74
C VAL A 91 2.54 3.36 3.33
N PHE A 92 2.56 3.45 4.66
CA PHE A 92 1.99 4.57 5.41
C PHE A 92 3.00 5.70 5.56
N GLN A 93 2.51 6.91 5.76
CA GLN A 93 3.32 8.09 6.05
C GLN A 93 4.26 7.90 7.25
N GLN A 94 3.82 7.20 8.29
CA GLN A 94 4.60 6.91 9.51
C GLN A 94 5.32 5.54 9.47
N PHE A 95 5.43 4.91 8.30
CA PHE A 95 6.04 3.59 8.03
C PHE A 95 5.41 2.41 8.80
N ASN A 96 4.93 2.61 10.02
CA ASN A 96 4.25 1.62 10.87
C ASN A 96 5.02 0.28 10.98
N LEU A 97 6.33 0.34 11.15
CA LEU A 97 7.13 -0.85 11.46
C LEU A 97 6.83 -1.31 12.88
N PHE A 98 6.85 -2.62 13.10
CA PHE A 98 6.70 -3.20 14.43
C PHE A 98 7.97 -2.94 15.24
N PRO A 99 7.95 -2.08 16.28
CA PRO A 99 9.16 -1.63 16.96
C PRO A 99 9.86 -2.72 17.76
N HIS A 100 9.15 -3.77 18.15
CA HIS A 100 9.65 -4.92 18.92
C HIS A 100 10.13 -6.07 18.05
N MET A 101 10.15 -5.90 16.75
CA MET A 101 10.61 -6.85 15.74
C MET A 101 11.80 -6.28 14.99
N THR A 102 12.75 -7.13 14.61
CA THR A 102 13.85 -6.75 13.73
C THR A 102 13.34 -6.38 12.34
N VAL A 103 14.19 -5.80 11.51
CA VAL A 103 13.89 -5.51 10.10
C VAL A 103 13.47 -6.78 9.37
N LEU A 104 14.22 -7.88 9.52
CA LEU A 104 13.90 -9.16 8.89
C LEU A 104 12.55 -9.69 9.37
N GLU A 105 12.29 -9.66 10.67
CA GLU A 105 11.02 -10.11 11.25
C GLU A 105 9.83 -9.29 10.76
N ASN A 106 9.99 -7.97 10.57
CA ASN A 106 8.97 -7.11 9.96
C ASN A 106 8.60 -7.54 8.54
N LEU A 107 9.56 -8.06 7.76
CA LEU A 107 9.31 -8.52 6.39
C LEU A 107 8.71 -9.93 6.35
N VAL A 108 9.19 -10.87 7.17
CA VAL A 108 8.76 -12.28 7.07
C VAL A 108 7.40 -12.55 7.72
N LEU A 109 6.91 -11.64 8.57
CA LEU A 109 5.67 -11.84 9.31
C LEU A 109 4.46 -12.12 8.41
N ALA A 110 4.23 -11.27 7.41
CA ALA A 110 3.08 -11.41 6.52
C ALA A 110 3.17 -12.63 5.60
N PRO A 111 4.28 -12.93 4.92
CA PRO A 111 4.44 -14.17 4.16
C PRO A 111 4.15 -15.42 4.98
N MET A 112 4.66 -15.49 6.21
CA MET A 112 4.47 -16.65 7.07
C MET A 112 3.03 -16.77 7.60
N LYS A 113 2.47 -15.66 8.13
CA LYS A 113 1.17 -15.69 8.81
C LYS A 113 0.00 -15.69 7.87
N VAL A 114 0.11 -15.00 6.74
CA VAL A 114 -1.00 -14.76 5.81
C VAL A 114 -0.97 -15.72 4.64
N ARG A 115 0.22 -16.01 4.09
CA ARG A 115 0.38 -16.91 2.94
C ARG A 115 0.85 -18.31 3.30
N GLY A 116 1.15 -18.57 4.57
CA GLY A 116 1.61 -19.89 5.03
C GLY A 116 2.98 -20.31 4.48
N ILE A 117 3.78 -19.35 4.01
CA ILE A 117 5.12 -19.61 3.48
C ILE A 117 6.03 -20.01 4.64
N ASP A 118 6.85 -21.03 4.44
CA ASP A 118 7.81 -21.47 5.44
C ASP A 118 8.86 -20.37 5.72
N ARG A 119 9.43 -20.41 6.93
CA ARG A 119 10.34 -19.37 7.40
C ARG A 119 11.56 -19.20 6.51
N LYS A 120 12.17 -20.30 6.07
CA LYS A 120 13.38 -20.26 5.25
C LYS A 120 13.15 -19.57 3.90
N THR A 121 12.04 -19.87 3.25
CA THR A 121 11.63 -19.24 1.99
C THR A 121 11.27 -17.76 2.20
N ALA A 122 10.54 -17.43 3.28
CA ALA A 122 10.21 -16.06 3.60
C ALA A 122 11.47 -15.20 3.90
N GLU A 123 12.44 -15.75 4.65
CA GLU A 123 13.70 -15.08 4.94
C GLU A 123 14.53 -14.86 3.66
N ALA A 124 14.59 -15.83 2.76
CA ALA A 124 15.30 -15.68 1.49
C ALA A 124 14.74 -14.54 0.64
N THR A 125 13.41 -14.48 0.49
CA THR A 125 12.73 -13.39 -0.23
C THR A 125 12.94 -12.04 0.45
N ALA A 126 12.84 -12.00 1.79
CA ALA A 126 13.06 -10.78 2.55
C ALA A 126 14.51 -10.25 2.40
N MET A 127 15.50 -11.13 2.46
CA MET A 127 16.90 -10.76 2.28
C MET A 127 17.21 -10.27 0.86
N GLU A 128 16.58 -10.86 -0.17
CA GLU A 128 16.69 -10.36 -1.54
C GLU A 128 16.14 -8.92 -1.65
N LEU A 129 14.96 -8.65 -1.07
CA LEU A 129 14.36 -7.33 -1.07
C LEU A 129 15.19 -6.32 -0.27
N LEU A 130 15.74 -6.73 0.89
CA LEU A 130 16.66 -5.88 1.65
C LEU A 130 17.91 -5.54 0.85
N GLY A 131 18.41 -6.48 0.06
CA GLY A 131 19.51 -6.24 -0.88
C GLY A 131 19.15 -5.18 -1.93
N LYS A 132 17.96 -5.28 -2.55
CA LYS A 132 17.45 -4.31 -3.54
C LYS A 132 17.34 -2.90 -2.99
N VAL A 133 17.02 -2.75 -1.69
CA VAL A 133 16.90 -1.45 -1.04
C VAL A 133 18.18 -1.01 -0.29
N GLY A 134 19.26 -1.79 -0.39
CA GLY A 134 20.58 -1.48 0.20
C GLY A 134 20.59 -1.55 1.73
N LEU A 135 19.92 -2.54 2.34
CA LEU A 135 19.78 -2.69 3.78
C LEU A 135 20.03 -4.13 4.27
N SER A 136 20.77 -4.96 3.52
CA SER A 136 21.06 -6.34 3.93
C SER A 136 21.79 -6.41 5.26
N ASP A 137 22.67 -5.43 5.55
CA ASP A 137 23.44 -5.32 6.79
C ASP A 137 22.57 -4.89 8.00
N LYS A 138 21.31 -4.52 7.78
CA LYS A 138 20.34 -4.06 8.78
C LYS A 138 19.28 -5.11 9.12
N ALA A 139 19.40 -6.32 8.60
CA ALA A 139 18.37 -7.37 8.80
C ALA A 139 18.04 -7.61 10.29
N ASP A 140 19.06 -7.62 11.15
CA ASP A 140 18.93 -7.86 12.59
C ASP A 140 18.75 -6.57 13.42
N SER A 141 18.73 -5.39 12.77
CA SER A 141 18.50 -4.12 13.45
C SER A 141 17.02 -3.93 13.79
N TYR A 142 16.73 -3.17 14.85
CA TYR A 142 15.38 -2.74 15.20
C TYR A 142 15.04 -1.41 14.53
N PRO A 143 13.73 -1.08 14.33
CA PRO A 143 13.32 0.16 13.67
C PRO A 143 13.88 1.44 14.26
N ASP A 144 14.04 1.53 15.61
CA ASP A 144 14.61 2.68 16.31
C ASP A 144 16.10 2.92 16.04
N GLN A 145 16.81 1.90 15.54
CA GLN A 145 18.22 1.96 15.13
C GLN A 145 18.40 2.45 13.70
N LEU A 146 17.31 2.72 12.98
CA LEU A 146 17.30 3.13 11.57
C LEU A 146 16.99 4.62 11.43
N SER A 147 17.64 5.26 10.45
CA SER A 147 17.21 6.60 10.00
C SER A 147 15.81 6.55 9.37
N GLY A 148 15.11 7.69 9.31
CA GLY A 148 13.78 7.76 8.68
C GLY A 148 13.77 7.25 7.23
N GLY A 149 14.81 7.57 6.44
CA GLY A 149 14.95 7.06 5.08
C GLY A 149 15.21 5.55 5.01
N GLN A 150 15.90 4.97 6.00
CA GLN A 150 16.05 3.52 6.11
C GLN A 150 14.74 2.85 6.51
N GLN A 151 14.02 3.39 7.49
CA GLN A 151 12.68 2.89 7.88
C GLN A 151 11.70 2.92 6.71
N GLN A 152 11.74 3.97 5.90
CA GLN A 152 10.92 4.08 4.68
C GLN A 152 11.24 2.95 3.70
N ARG A 153 12.52 2.69 3.43
CA ARG A 153 12.93 1.60 2.53
C ARG A 153 12.52 0.22 3.06
N VAL A 154 12.60 0.01 4.38
CA VAL A 154 12.09 -1.21 5.02
C VAL A 154 10.57 -1.32 4.82
N ALA A 155 9.81 -0.24 5.01
CA ALA A 155 8.36 -0.24 4.81
C ALA A 155 7.97 -0.56 3.35
N ILE A 156 8.73 -0.05 2.38
CA ILE A 156 8.56 -0.38 0.95
C ILE A 156 8.87 -1.87 0.72
N ALA A 157 9.99 -2.39 1.23
CA ALA A 157 10.33 -3.81 1.09
C ALA A 157 9.27 -4.71 1.72
N ARG A 158 8.72 -4.32 2.90
CA ARG A 158 7.62 -5.03 3.56
C ARG A 158 6.34 -5.03 2.74
N ALA A 159 6.02 -3.94 2.05
CA ALA A 159 4.85 -3.88 1.17
C ALA A 159 5.01 -4.78 -0.07
N LEU A 160 6.24 -4.98 -0.53
CA LEU A 160 6.57 -5.79 -1.71
C LEU A 160 6.71 -7.29 -1.42
N VAL A 161 7.02 -7.69 -0.17
CA VAL A 161 7.42 -9.06 0.16
C VAL A 161 6.36 -10.12 -0.18
N CYS A 162 5.09 -9.73 -0.23
CA CYS A 162 3.98 -10.58 -0.64
C CYS A 162 3.65 -10.49 -2.14
N ASP A 163 4.49 -9.89 -2.97
CA ASP A 163 4.26 -9.73 -4.42
C ASP A 163 2.83 -9.24 -4.73
N PRO A 164 2.49 -8.02 -4.31
CA PRO A 164 1.15 -7.48 -4.47
C PRO A 164 0.86 -7.06 -5.92
N GLU A 165 -0.42 -7.10 -6.32
CA GLU A 165 -0.88 -6.59 -7.62
C GLU A 165 -0.89 -5.07 -7.69
N ILE A 166 -0.99 -4.39 -6.53
CA ILE A 166 -0.94 -2.93 -6.40
C ILE A 166 -0.22 -2.51 -5.12
N ILE A 167 0.47 -1.38 -5.19
CA ILE A 167 1.06 -0.72 -4.03
C ILE A 167 0.44 0.65 -3.85
N LEU A 168 -0.08 0.90 -2.67
CA LEU A 168 -0.64 2.18 -2.24
C LEU A 168 0.41 2.91 -1.39
N LEU A 169 0.81 4.11 -1.82
CA LEU A 169 1.85 4.90 -1.15
C LEU A 169 1.21 6.18 -0.58
N ASP A 170 1.08 6.24 0.75
CA ASP A 170 0.54 7.42 1.46
C ASP A 170 1.69 8.36 1.84
N GLU A 171 1.85 9.46 1.07
CA GLU A 171 2.92 10.47 1.23
C GLU A 171 4.34 9.88 1.34
N PRO A 172 4.79 9.05 0.38
CA PRO A 172 6.06 8.32 0.50
C PRO A 172 7.30 9.23 0.54
N LEU A 173 7.18 10.49 0.17
CA LEU A 173 8.30 11.45 0.12
C LEU A 173 8.37 12.34 1.37
N GLY A 174 7.50 12.16 2.36
CA GLY A 174 7.48 12.97 3.58
C GLY A 174 8.74 12.86 4.42
N ALA A 175 9.46 11.75 4.35
CA ALA A 175 10.70 11.49 5.10
C ALA A 175 11.98 11.72 4.27
N LEU A 176 11.88 12.07 3.00
CA LEU A 176 13.05 12.49 2.22
C LEU A 176 13.51 13.85 2.72
N ASP A 177 14.72 13.87 3.24
CA ASP A 177 15.39 15.02 3.83
C ASP A 177 15.08 16.32 3.07
N LEU A 178 14.71 17.36 3.81
CA LEU A 178 14.47 18.74 3.29
C LEU A 178 15.62 19.27 2.41
N LYS A 179 16.79 18.63 2.44
CA LYS A 179 17.94 18.97 1.60
C LYS A 179 17.75 18.62 0.11
N LEU A 180 16.93 17.64 -0.24
CA LEU A 180 16.65 17.27 -1.65
C LEU A 180 15.48 18.07 -2.26
N ARG A 181 14.77 18.88 -1.44
CA ARG A 181 13.69 19.76 -1.94
C ARG A 181 14.20 21.10 -2.47
N LYS A 182 15.50 21.38 -2.42
CA LYS A 182 16.12 22.67 -2.79
C LYS A 182 17.12 22.59 -3.95
N SER A 183 17.15 21.47 -4.71
CA SER A 183 17.92 21.37 -5.96
C SER A 183 17.01 21.30 -7.16
#